data_40dd4d72c7f242ff78f9ee19e0effe9e
#
_entry.id   40dd4d72c7f242ff78f9ee19e0effe9e
#
_cell.length_a   1.000
_cell.length_b   1.000
_cell.length_c   1.000
_cell.angle_alpha   90.00
_cell.angle_beta   90.00
_cell.angle_gamma   90.00
#
_symmetry.space_group_name_H-M   'P 1'
#
loop_
_entity.id
_entity.type
_entity.pdbx_description
1 polymer ?
#
loop_
_entity_poly.entity_id
_entity_poly.type
_entity_poly.pdbx_seq_one_letter_code
_entity_poly.pdbx_strand_id
1 'polypeptide(L)'
;MDGNRGKASLHIVSITGGLMRIPQPLSEGDFIEVAFQTPSGPVQGMAEALSARKSFSTGWQQPFRFVALGDTYHQNLRKAVAIKLDRDVLGLHSRQSVGWAV
;
A
#
# COMPACT_ATOMS: atom_id res chain seq x y z
N MET A 1 16.81 -2.52 -6.19
CA MET A 1 16.47 -3.52 -5.83
C MET A 1 15.97 -4.33 -6.80
N ASP A 2 16.04 -5.06 -6.84
CA ASP A 2 15.62 -5.56 -7.64
C ASP A 2 14.56 -6.09 -7.47
N GLY A 3 14.23 -6.67 -6.80
CA GLY A 3 13.05 -7.17 -6.65
C GLY A 3 12.07 -6.30 -6.77
N ASN A 4 12.31 -5.22 -6.64
CA ASN A 4 11.37 -4.33 -6.94
C ASN A 4 10.16 -4.44 -6.12
N ARG A 5 10.12 -5.31 -5.16
CA ARG A 5 9.03 -5.49 -4.28
C ARG A 5 9.49 -5.07 -2.92
N GLY A 6 8.90 -4.04 -2.38
CA GLY A 6 9.23 -3.57 -1.05
C GLY A 6 8.59 -4.44 0.00
N LYS A 7 9.23 -4.57 1.14
CA LYS A 7 8.61 -5.17 2.30
C LYS A 7 7.77 -4.13 3.00
N ALA A 8 6.52 -4.46 3.22
CA ALA A 8 5.60 -3.52 3.85
C ALA A 8 4.58 -4.28 4.67
N SER A 9 4.14 -3.64 5.74
CA SER A 9 3.06 -4.15 6.57
C SER A 9 1.95 -3.14 6.55
N LEU A 10 0.75 -3.61 6.24
CA LEU A 10 -0.41 -2.74 6.16
C LEU A 10 -0.99 -2.62 7.56
N HIS A 11 -1.12 -1.39 8.05
CA HIS A 11 -1.66 -1.13 9.38
C HIS A 11 -3.12 -0.80 9.36
N ILE A 12 -3.52 0.11 8.51
CA ILE A 12 -4.89 0.58 8.43
C ILE A 12 -5.22 0.75 6.97
N VAL A 13 -6.43 0.40 6.60
CA VAL A 13 -6.91 0.64 5.25
C VAL A 13 -8.35 1.11 5.30
N SER A 14 -8.68 2.01 4.38
CA SER A 14 -10.03 2.47 4.14
C SER A 14 -10.29 2.44 2.65
N ILE A 15 -11.50 2.79 2.24
CA ILE A 15 -11.81 2.79 0.81
C ILE A 15 -11.07 3.89 0.05
N THR A 16 -10.48 4.85 0.73
CA THR A 16 -9.75 5.94 0.08
C THR A 16 -8.25 5.74 0.10
N GLY A 17 -7.73 4.89 0.97
CA GLY A 17 -6.30 4.68 1.07
C GLY A 17 -5.93 3.98 2.35
N GLY A 18 -4.72 4.19 2.82
CA GLY A 18 -4.27 3.52 4.03
C GLY A 18 -2.94 4.00 4.52
N LEU A 19 -2.43 3.26 5.49
CA LEU A 19 -1.17 3.52 6.13
C LEU A 19 -0.42 2.20 6.24
N MET A 20 0.82 2.19 5.79
CA MET A 20 1.65 1.01 5.90
C MET A 20 3.00 1.37 6.50
N ARG A 21 3.70 0.38 7.00
CA ARG A 21 5.06 0.53 7.49
C ARG A 21 5.99 -0.07 6.47
N ILE A 22 7.02 0.68 6.10
CA ILE A 22 8.02 0.23 5.15
C ILE A 22 9.41 0.60 5.64
N PRO A 23 10.45 -0.11 5.21
CA PRO A 23 11.81 0.21 5.66
C PRO A 23 12.34 1.51 5.08
N GLN A 24 11.93 1.85 3.86
CA GLN A 24 12.38 3.07 3.19
C GLN A 24 11.16 3.80 2.67
N PRO A 25 11.10 5.12 2.82
CA PRO A 25 9.93 5.85 2.35
C PRO A 25 9.88 5.91 0.83
N LEU A 26 8.67 5.98 0.31
CA LEU A 26 8.46 6.27 -1.09
C LEU A 26 8.49 7.79 -1.29
N SER A 27 8.77 8.23 -2.49
CA SER A 27 8.71 9.65 -2.78
C SER A 27 7.27 10.09 -2.85
N GLU A 28 6.98 11.21 -2.23
CA GLU A 28 5.64 11.77 -2.28
C GLU A 28 5.23 12.01 -3.72
N GLY A 29 4.05 11.53 -4.09
CA GLY A 29 3.58 11.66 -5.45
C GLY A 29 3.87 10.46 -6.34
N ASP A 30 4.68 9.52 -5.89
CA ASP A 30 4.90 8.31 -6.67
C ASP A 30 3.62 7.52 -6.80
N PHE A 31 3.41 6.94 -7.97
CA PHE A 31 2.32 5.98 -8.15
C PHE A 31 2.86 4.59 -7.92
N ILE A 32 2.10 3.81 -7.16
CA ILE A 32 2.49 2.47 -6.78
C ILE A 32 1.33 1.52 -7.02
N GLU A 33 1.66 0.27 -7.27
CA GLU A 33 0.67 -0.79 -7.25
C GLU A 33 0.73 -1.46 -5.89
N VAL A 34 -0.43 -1.62 -5.27
CA VAL A 34 -0.53 -2.21 -3.94
C VAL A 34 -1.46 -3.40 -4.03
N ALA A 35 -1.04 -4.51 -3.46
CA ALA A 35 -1.86 -5.72 -3.40
C ALA A 35 -1.78 -6.31 -2.01
N PHE A 36 -2.93 -6.68 -1.46
CA PHE A 36 -2.98 -7.28 -0.14
C PHE A 36 -4.26 -8.10 0.00
N GLN A 37 -4.31 -8.92 1.04
CA GLN A 37 -5.47 -9.74 1.32
C GLN A 37 -6.29 -9.12 2.42
N THR A 38 -7.62 -9.26 2.30
CA THR A 38 -8.54 -8.90 3.38
C THR A 38 -9.39 -10.12 3.70
N PRO A 39 -10.11 -10.10 4.81
CA PRO A 39 -11.05 -11.19 5.10
C PRO A 39 -12.11 -11.36 4.03
N SER A 40 -12.37 -10.33 3.25
CA SER A 40 -13.38 -10.38 2.19
C SER A 40 -12.79 -10.74 0.83
N GLY A 41 -11.48 -10.92 0.74
CA GLY A 41 -10.83 -11.28 -0.51
C GLY A 41 -9.67 -10.34 -0.84
N PRO A 42 -9.04 -10.57 -1.99
CA PRO A 42 -7.87 -9.77 -2.37
C PRO A 42 -8.27 -8.36 -2.78
N VAL A 43 -7.33 -7.45 -2.59
CA VAL A 43 -7.44 -6.07 -3.05
C VAL A 43 -6.16 -5.74 -3.79
N GLN A 44 -6.31 -5.16 -4.97
CA GLN A 44 -5.18 -4.71 -5.77
C GLN A 44 -5.57 -3.44 -6.47
N GLY A 45 -4.70 -2.46 -6.43
CA GLY A 45 -5.00 -1.19 -7.07
C GLY A 45 -3.80 -0.30 -7.19
N MET A 46 -4.02 0.81 -7.85
CA MET A 46 -3.02 1.85 -8.01
C MET A 46 -3.23 2.90 -6.93
N ALA A 47 -2.15 3.32 -6.33
CA ALA A 47 -2.20 4.32 -5.27
C ALA A 47 -1.12 5.36 -5.48
N GLU A 48 -1.31 6.49 -4.85
CA GLU A 48 -0.34 7.57 -4.81
C GLU A 48 0.28 7.60 -3.44
N ALA A 49 1.60 7.64 -3.37
CA ALA A 49 2.32 7.76 -2.11
C ALA A 49 2.19 9.17 -1.57
N LEU A 50 1.85 9.28 -0.31
CA LEU A 50 1.77 10.56 0.37
C LEU A 50 3.03 10.76 1.20
N SER A 51 3.09 11.86 1.93
CA SER A 51 4.29 12.20 2.69
C SER A 51 4.52 11.22 3.83
N ALA A 52 5.67 10.57 3.84
CA ALA A 52 5.99 9.57 4.84
C ALA A 52 6.51 10.22 6.12
N ARG A 53 6.36 9.52 7.24
CA ARG A 53 6.88 9.95 8.52
C ARG A 53 7.77 8.88 9.10
N LYS A 54 8.83 9.31 9.75
CA LYS A 54 9.69 8.38 10.45
C LYS A 54 8.98 7.80 11.66
N SER A 55 9.06 6.49 11.80
CA SER A 55 8.43 5.81 12.92
C SER A 55 9.32 5.93 14.16
N PHE A 56 8.72 5.75 15.34
CA PHE A 56 9.50 5.71 16.56
C PHE A 56 10.42 4.50 16.61
N SER A 57 9.99 3.39 16.00
CA SER A 57 10.83 2.21 15.93
C SER A 57 11.60 2.28 14.63
N THR A 58 11.83 1.15 13.99
CA THR A 58 12.52 1.13 12.71
C THR A 58 11.51 1.33 11.59
N GLY A 59 11.95 1.94 10.51
CA GLY A 59 11.13 2.09 9.33
C GLY A 59 10.34 3.38 9.31
N TRP A 60 9.39 3.44 8.42
CA TRP A 60 8.63 4.64 8.12
C TRP A 60 7.16 4.32 8.06
N GLN A 61 6.35 5.28 8.45
CA GLN A 61 4.90 5.24 8.22
C GLN A 61 4.64 5.86 6.87
N GLN A 62 4.11 5.08 5.96
CA GLN A 62 3.89 5.49 4.58
C GLN A 62 2.39 5.52 4.30
N PRO A 63 1.80 6.70 4.31
CA PRO A 63 0.40 6.81 3.88
C PRO A 63 0.29 6.76 2.38
N PHE A 64 -0.84 6.31 1.91
CA PHE A 64 -1.11 6.24 0.48
C PHE A 64 -2.60 6.47 0.23
N ARG A 65 -2.90 6.85 -0.99
CA ARG A 65 -4.26 7.14 -1.41
C ARG A 65 -4.54 6.36 -2.68
N PHE A 66 -5.64 5.63 -2.71
CA PHE A 66 -6.01 4.91 -3.92
C PHE A 66 -6.40 5.91 -5.00
N VAL A 67 -5.91 5.66 -6.22
CA VAL A 67 -6.28 6.48 -7.38
C VAL A 67 -7.00 5.65 -8.43
N ALA A 68 -6.87 4.33 -8.38
CA ALA A 68 -7.61 3.45 -9.26
C ALA A 68 -7.76 2.09 -8.59
N LEU A 69 -8.98 1.57 -8.55
CA LEU A 69 -9.27 0.32 -7.87
C LEU A 69 -10.37 -0.37 -8.64
N GLY A 70 -10.11 -1.59 -9.10
CA GLY A 70 -11.10 -2.34 -9.86
C GLY A 70 -12.33 -2.66 -9.03
N ASP A 71 -13.45 -2.89 -9.71
CA ASP A 71 -14.74 -3.06 -9.04
C ASP A 71 -14.72 -4.19 -8.01
N THR A 72 -14.20 -5.34 -8.38
CA THR A 72 -14.16 -6.47 -7.47
C THR A 72 -13.32 -6.16 -6.24
N TYR A 73 -12.17 -5.53 -6.44
CA TYR A 73 -11.30 -5.17 -5.33
C TYR A 73 -11.92 -4.09 -4.46
N HIS A 74 -12.63 -3.16 -5.09
CA HIS A 74 -13.33 -2.13 -4.36
C HIS A 74 -14.41 -2.73 -3.46
N GLN A 75 -15.14 -3.71 -3.97
CA GLN A 75 -16.14 -4.40 -3.16
C GLN A 75 -15.53 -5.16 -2.00
N ASN A 76 -14.41 -5.85 -2.26
CA ASN A 76 -13.71 -6.55 -1.19
C ASN A 76 -13.26 -5.57 -0.11
N LEU A 77 -12.74 -4.44 -0.54
CA LEU A 77 -12.25 -3.43 0.38
C LEU A 77 -13.40 -2.81 1.18
N ARG A 78 -14.52 -2.55 0.54
CA ARG A 78 -15.67 -1.98 1.24
C ARG A 78 -16.16 -2.90 2.34
N LYS A 79 -16.13 -4.20 2.11
CA LYS A 79 -16.54 -5.17 3.12
C LYS A 79 -15.55 -5.23 4.26
N ALA A 80 -14.30 -4.88 4.01
CA ALA A 80 -13.25 -4.93 5.00
C ALA A 80 -12.90 -3.55 5.56
N VAL A 81 -13.68 -2.54 5.22
CA VAL A 81 -13.34 -1.17 5.57
C VAL A 81 -13.27 -0.99 7.07
N ALA A 82 -12.36 -0.12 7.49
CA ALA A 82 -12.11 0.20 8.89
C ALA A 82 -11.53 -0.95 9.69
N ILE A 83 -11.12 -2.02 9.04
CA ILE A 83 -10.44 -3.10 9.73
C ILE A 83 -8.99 -2.71 9.89
N LYS A 84 -8.50 -2.81 11.11
CA LYS A 84 -7.10 -2.61 11.38
C LYS A 84 -6.37 -3.89 11.01
N LEU A 85 -5.51 -3.81 10.03
CA LEU A 85 -4.79 -4.97 9.54
C LEU A 85 -3.35 -4.92 9.99
N ASP A 86 -2.81 -6.08 10.33
CA ASP A 86 -1.41 -6.21 10.67
C ASP A 86 -0.86 -7.31 9.78
N ARG A 87 -0.91 -7.05 8.49
CA ARG A 87 -0.55 -8.05 7.50
C ARG A 87 0.43 -7.48 6.52
N ASP A 88 1.25 -8.36 5.98
CA ASP A 88 2.20 -7.98 4.96
C ASP A 88 1.47 -7.59 3.70
N VAL A 89 2.00 -6.61 3.03
CA VAL A 89 1.54 -6.26 1.70
C VAL A 89 2.08 -7.31 0.74
N LEU A 90 1.18 -7.91 -0.03
CA LEU A 90 1.55 -8.98 -0.94
C LEU A 90 2.29 -8.46 -2.16
N GLY A 91 2.02 -7.26 -2.57
CA GLY A 91 2.71 -6.65 -3.68
C GLY A 91 2.79 -5.16 -3.53
N LEU A 92 3.94 -4.59 -3.80
CA LEU A 92 4.17 -3.16 -3.72
C LEU A 92 5.17 -2.80 -4.80
N HIS A 93 4.71 -2.08 -5.80
CA HIS A 93 5.54 -1.71 -6.94
C HIS A 93 5.34 -0.24 -7.24
N SER A 94 6.45 0.49 -7.31
CA SER A 94 6.39 1.87 -7.72
C SER A 94 6.36 1.96 -9.24
N ARG A 95 5.43 2.72 -9.75
CA ARG A 95 5.28 2.91 -11.18
C ARG A 95 6.09 4.05 -11.71
N GLN A 96 6.51 4.94 -10.84
CA GLN A 96 7.30 6.07 -11.27
C GLN A 96 8.77 5.85 -11.11
N SER A 97 9.16 5.12 -10.11
CA SER A 97 10.55 4.86 -9.87
C SER A 97 11.03 3.79 -10.80
N VAL A 98 12.09 4.06 -11.49
CA VAL A 98 12.65 3.11 -12.39
C VAL A 98 13.13 1.86 -11.68
N GLY A 99 13.49 1.97 -10.46
CA GLY A 99 13.99 0.85 -9.71
C GLY A 99 12.92 -0.13 -9.27
N TRP A 100 11.66 0.17 -9.49
CA TRP A 100 10.56 -0.69 -9.07
C TRP A 100 9.91 -1.31 -10.27
N ALA A 101 10.32 -2.48 -10.59
CA ALA A 101 9.68 -3.17 -11.68
C ALA A 101 8.52 -3.97 -11.15
N VAL A 102 7.59 -4.16 -11.92
CA VAL A 102 6.42 -4.92 -11.53
C VAL A 102 6.61 -6.38 -11.79
#